data_8434f4c2b1a6a353702621f47876f6a9
#
_entry.id   8434f4c2b1a6a353702621f47876f6a9
#
_cell.length_a   1.000
_cell.length_b   1.000
_cell.length_c   1.000
_cell.angle_alpha   90.00
_cell.angle_beta   90.00
_cell.angle_gamma   90.00
#
_symmetry.space_group_name_H-M   'P 1'
#
loop_
_entity.id
_entity.type
_entity.pdbx_description
1 polymer ?
#
loop_
_entity_poly.entity_id
_entity_poly.type
_entity_poly.pdbx_seq_one_letter_code
_entity_poly.pdbx_strand_id
1 'polypeptide(L)'
;MSPAGPPNGRLAIYPGSFDPLHNGHVDIILRGAHLFERILVAVLVNAEKNPLFSDAERVVMIREVFREYPNVEVDTFEGLLVDYVERRHAQVIVRGLRAVSDFEFEFQMALMNRRLNGNIETVFMMPAEQYSYISSRLIKEVFALGGRVHGLVPDMVEERLRAKVRQP
;
A
#
# COMPACT_ATOMS: atom_id res chain seq x y z
N MET A 1 33.25 -16.27 -4.50
CA MET A 1 32.59 -15.40 -3.50
C MET A 1 31.27 -16.04 -3.11
N SER A 2 31.17 -16.53 -1.91
CA SER A 2 29.85 -16.95 -1.39
C SER A 2 28.96 -15.70 -1.31
N PRO A 3 27.75 -15.72 -1.83
CA PRO A 3 26.82 -14.63 -1.58
C PRO A 3 26.66 -14.50 -0.07
N ALA A 4 26.88 -13.33 0.47
CA ALA A 4 26.50 -13.02 1.84
C ALA A 4 25.04 -13.43 1.98
N GLY A 5 24.75 -14.29 2.96
CA GLY A 5 23.36 -14.66 3.26
C GLY A 5 22.52 -13.41 3.46
N PRO A 6 21.21 -13.47 3.23
CA PRO A 6 20.36 -12.30 3.36
C PRO A 6 20.58 -11.69 4.74
N PRO A 7 20.87 -10.38 4.82
CA PRO A 7 20.89 -9.71 6.11
C PRO A 7 19.54 -9.90 6.77
N ASN A 8 19.56 -10.14 8.08
CA ASN A 8 18.45 -10.36 8.98
C ASN A 8 17.07 -9.96 8.42
N GLY A 9 16.29 -10.96 8.04
CA GLY A 9 14.88 -10.85 7.68
C GLY A 9 14.58 -9.90 6.51
N ARG A 10 14.11 -10.43 5.39
CA ARG A 10 13.75 -9.59 4.23
C ARG A 10 12.54 -8.72 4.56
N LEU A 11 12.83 -7.45 4.85
CA LEU A 11 11.82 -6.42 4.95
C LEU A 11 11.45 -5.94 3.54
N ALA A 12 10.16 -6.04 3.20
CA ALA A 12 9.59 -5.41 2.01
C ALA A 12 8.80 -4.17 2.39
N ILE A 13 8.86 -3.12 1.58
CA ILE A 13 8.10 -1.89 1.77
C ILE A 13 7.01 -1.82 0.71
N TYR A 14 5.77 -1.66 1.16
CA TYR A 14 4.61 -1.45 0.30
C TYR A 14 4.10 -0.03 0.48
N PRO A 15 4.50 0.91 -0.40
CA PRO A 15 4.10 2.31 -0.32
C PRO A 15 2.76 2.57 -0.98
N GLY A 16 2.03 3.55 -0.48
CA GLY A 16 0.81 4.03 -1.09
C GLY A 16 0.13 5.13 -0.28
N SER A 17 -0.92 5.71 -0.83
CA SER A 17 -1.76 6.67 -0.11
C SER A 17 -2.77 5.99 0.81
N PHE A 18 -3.33 4.84 0.40
CA PHE A 18 -4.33 4.09 1.16
C PHE A 18 -5.51 4.95 1.66
N ASP A 19 -6.08 5.72 0.77
CA ASP A 19 -7.15 6.69 1.07
C ASP A 19 -8.46 6.38 0.31
N PRO A 20 -9.22 5.37 0.77
CA PRO A 20 -8.94 4.44 1.85
C PRO A 20 -8.19 3.16 1.43
N LEU A 21 -7.80 2.37 2.44
CA LEU A 21 -7.42 0.98 2.26
C LEU A 21 -8.60 0.19 1.63
N HIS A 22 -8.33 -0.64 0.63
CA HIS A 22 -9.32 -1.51 -0.01
C HIS A 22 -8.83 -2.96 -0.12
N ASN A 23 -9.72 -3.88 -0.45
CA ASN A 23 -9.43 -5.31 -0.41
C ASN A 23 -8.34 -5.74 -1.41
N GLY A 24 -8.10 -5.00 -2.48
CA GLY A 24 -6.94 -5.20 -3.35
C GLY A 24 -5.61 -4.93 -2.63
N HIS A 25 -5.55 -3.89 -1.80
CA HIS A 25 -4.39 -3.64 -0.94
C HIS A 25 -4.22 -4.74 0.11
N VAL A 26 -5.31 -5.13 0.77
CA VAL A 26 -5.30 -6.20 1.78
C VAL A 26 -4.77 -7.51 1.20
N ASP A 27 -5.23 -7.89 0.01
CA ASP A 27 -4.77 -9.10 -0.69
C ASP A 27 -3.24 -9.08 -0.92
N ILE A 28 -2.70 -7.97 -1.42
CA ILE A 28 -1.27 -7.82 -1.66
C ILE A 28 -0.48 -7.85 -0.34
N ILE A 29 -0.96 -7.16 0.69
CA ILE A 29 -0.28 -7.12 2.00
C ILE A 29 -0.22 -8.51 2.61
N LEU A 30 -1.33 -9.26 2.61
CA LEU A 30 -1.38 -10.61 3.17
C LEU A 30 -0.45 -11.59 2.43
N ARG A 31 -0.46 -11.53 1.09
CA ARG A 31 0.45 -12.36 0.30
C ARG A 31 1.90 -11.94 0.45
N GLY A 32 2.17 -10.64 0.56
CA GLY A 32 3.48 -10.10 0.89
C GLY A 32 3.98 -10.58 2.25
N ALA A 33 3.11 -10.63 3.25
CA ALA A 33 3.42 -11.14 4.58
C ALA A 33 3.76 -12.65 4.61
N HIS A 34 3.36 -13.41 3.57
CA HIS A 34 3.76 -14.81 3.40
C HIS A 34 5.10 -14.96 2.64
N LEU A 35 5.42 -14.00 1.76
CA LEU A 35 6.62 -14.05 0.93
C LEU A 35 7.85 -13.45 1.61
N PHE A 36 7.65 -12.47 2.47
CA PHE A 36 8.69 -11.73 3.18
C PHE A 36 8.57 -11.97 4.69
N GLU A 37 9.67 -11.91 5.40
CA GLU A 37 9.63 -12.05 6.85
C GLU A 37 8.85 -10.91 7.51
N ARG A 38 8.96 -9.71 6.96
CA ARG A 38 8.19 -8.54 7.38
C ARG A 38 7.77 -7.72 6.15
N ILE A 39 6.58 -7.16 6.19
CA ILE A 39 6.11 -6.17 5.23
C ILE A 39 5.73 -4.89 5.97
N LEU A 40 6.29 -3.77 5.51
CA LEU A 40 6.01 -2.45 6.05
C LEU A 40 5.10 -1.70 5.08
N VAL A 41 3.88 -1.47 5.49
CA VAL A 41 2.93 -0.62 4.76
C VAL A 41 3.28 0.82 5.04
N ALA A 42 3.81 1.51 4.05
CA ALA A 42 4.30 2.88 4.16
C ALA A 42 3.27 3.87 3.59
N VAL A 43 2.60 4.59 4.47
CA VAL A 43 1.59 5.59 4.10
C VAL A 43 2.28 6.88 3.69
N LEU A 44 2.10 7.29 2.44
CA LEU A 44 2.65 8.56 1.94
C LEU A 44 1.89 9.74 2.53
N VAL A 45 2.61 10.62 3.22
CA VAL A 45 2.08 11.87 3.77
C VAL A 45 1.88 12.87 2.63
N ASN A 46 0.77 13.61 2.66
CA ASN A 46 0.44 14.65 1.68
C ASN A 46 0.41 14.18 0.21
N ALA A 47 0.09 12.89 -0.03
CA ALA A 47 0.00 12.32 -1.37
C ALA A 47 -1.06 13.01 -2.25
N GLU A 48 -2.11 13.52 -1.64
CA GLU A 48 -3.23 14.20 -2.29
C GLU A 48 -3.50 15.55 -1.63
N LYS A 49 -3.97 16.55 -2.42
CA LYS A 49 -4.31 17.88 -1.89
C LYS A 49 -5.47 17.84 -0.89
N ASN A 50 -6.43 16.94 -1.07
CA ASN A 50 -7.61 16.79 -0.23
C ASN A 50 -7.88 15.31 0.04
N PRO A 51 -7.13 14.65 0.93
CA PRO A 51 -7.39 13.27 1.28
C PRO A 51 -8.72 13.17 2.05
N LEU A 52 -9.44 12.06 1.87
CA LEU A 52 -10.66 11.79 2.62
C LEU A 52 -10.33 11.50 4.09
N PHE A 53 -9.28 10.74 4.32
CA PHE A 53 -8.78 10.41 5.65
C PHE A 53 -7.40 11.05 5.87
N SER A 54 -7.18 11.61 7.05
CA SER A 54 -5.86 12.10 7.45
C SER A 54 -4.83 10.96 7.48
N ASP A 55 -3.55 11.30 7.46
CA ASP A 55 -2.46 10.32 7.54
C ASP A 55 -2.60 9.44 8.79
N ALA A 56 -2.94 10.06 9.93
CA ALA A 56 -3.15 9.36 11.20
C ALA A 56 -4.34 8.39 11.14
N GLU A 57 -5.46 8.79 10.53
CA GLU A 57 -6.63 7.94 10.35
C GLU A 57 -6.31 6.73 9.47
N ARG A 58 -5.55 6.93 8.37
CA ARG A 58 -5.15 5.86 7.47
C ARG A 58 -4.23 4.85 8.17
N VAL A 59 -3.26 5.32 8.93
CA VAL A 59 -2.37 4.46 9.72
C VAL A 59 -3.16 3.63 10.74
N VAL A 60 -4.09 4.26 11.47
CA VAL A 60 -4.92 3.56 12.46
C VAL A 60 -5.77 2.48 11.79
N MET A 61 -6.42 2.78 10.66
CA MET A 61 -7.23 1.81 9.91
C MET A 61 -6.41 0.60 9.47
N ILE A 62 -5.22 0.83 8.92
CA ILE A 62 -4.35 -0.27 8.46
C ILE A 62 -3.90 -1.11 9.64
N ARG A 63 -3.44 -0.51 10.74
CA ARG A 63 -3.04 -1.23 11.95
C ARG A 63 -4.17 -2.08 12.52
N GLU A 64 -5.39 -1.57 12.51
CA GLU A 64 -6.56 -2.31 13.01
C GLU A 64 -6.90 -3.51 12.13
N VAL A 65 -6.88 -3.35 10.81
CA VAL A 65 -7.11 -4.44 9.86
C VAL A 65 -6.09 -5.57 10.01
N PHE A 66 -4.83 -5.22 10.27
CA PHE A 66 -3.73 -6.19 10.34
C PHE A 66 -3.25 -6.51 11.77
N ARG A 67 -4.03 -6.20 12.81
CA ARG A 67 -3.63 -6.42 14.21
C ARG A 67 -3.25 -7.86 14.55
N GLU A 68 -3.82 -8.84 13.86
CA GLU A 68 -3.54 -10.26 14.03
C GLU A 68 -2.29 -10.75 13.25
N TYR A 69 -1.64 -9.84 12.49
CA TYR A 69 -0.48 -10.14 11.64
C TYR A 69 0.77 -9.44 12.18
N PRO A 70 1.55 -10.08 13.08
CA PRO A 70 2.67 -9.43 13.75
C PRO A 70 3.82 -9.03 12.82
N ASN A 71 3.89 -9.61 11.63
CA ASN A 71 4.88 -9.29 10.62
C ASN A 71 4.42 -8.22 9.60
N VAL A 72 3.23 -7.63 9.80
CA VAL A 72 2.75 -6.45 9.06
C VAL A 72 2.98 -5.22 9.91
N GLU A 73 3.88 -4.35 9.48
CA GLU A 73 4.18 -3.08 10.13
C GLU A 73 3.51 -1.93 9.36
N VAL A 74 3.24 -0.82 10.04
CA VAL A 74 2.65 0.38 9.42
C VAL A 74 3.39 1.61 9.90
N ASP A 75 3.80 2.44 8.95
CA ASP A 75 4.50 3.70 9.18
C ASP A 75 4.08 4.75 8.15
N THR A 76 4.48 5.99 8.36
CA THR A 76 4.33 7.10 7.41
C THR A 76 5.67 7.47 6.80
N PHE A 77 5.66 8.05 5.60
CA PHE A 77 6.86 8.60 5.01
C PHE A 77 6.57 9.84 4.17
N GLU A 78 7.59 10.67 4.05
CA GLU A 78 7.64 11.85 3.18
C GLU A 78 8.89 11.81 2.31
N GLY A 79 8.84 12.52 1.18
CA GLY A 79 9.97 12.66 0.27
C GLY A 79 10.15 11.47 -0.65
N LEU A 80 11.38 11.24 -1.07
CA LEU A 80 11.71 10.17 -2.01
C LEU A 80 11.56 8.79 -1.35
N LEU A 81 10.84 7.90 -2.05
CA LEU A 81 10.62 6.54 -1.58
C LEU A 81 11.93 5.78 -1.37
N VAL A 82 12.89 5.92 -2.29
CA VAL A 82 14.18 5.23 -2.19
C VAL A 82 14.97 5.63 -0.94
N ASP A 83 14.93 6.90 -0.55
CA ASP A 83 15.58 7.38 0.68
C ASP A 83 14.92 6.80 1.93
N TYR A 84 13.59 6.68 1.90
CA TYR A 84 12.85 6.03 2.98
C TYR A 84 13.20 4.54 3.08
N VAL A 85 13.19 3.82 1.95
CA VAL A 85 13.55 2.39 1.88
C VAL A 85 14.95 2.15 2.42
N GLU A 86 15.92 3.01 2.07
CA GLU A 86 17.29 2.93 2.56
C GLU A 86 17.38 3.18 4.07
N ARG A 87 16.69 4.22 4.58
CA ARG A 87 16.61 4.49 6.05
C ARG A 87 16.01 3.34 6.84
N ARG A 88 15.11 2.58 6.23
CA ARG A 88 14.50 1.38 6.84
C ARG A 88 15.34 0.12 6.67
N HIS A 89 16.52 0.21 6.05
CA HIS A 89 17.41 -0.91 5.73
C HIS A 89 16.69 -2.02 4.93
N ALA A 90 15.75 -1.63 4.06
CA ALA A 90 15.06 -2.51 3.14
C ALA A 90 15.70 -2.46 1.75
N GLN A 91 15.44 -3.48 0.94
CA GLN A 91 15.93 -3.58 -0.43
C GLN A 91 14.80 -3.89 -1.42
N VAL A 92 13.59 -4.11 -0.93
CA VAL A 92 12.45 -4.51 -1.75
C VAL A 92 11.32 -3.51 -1.60
N ILE A 93 10.85 -3.00 -2.74
CA ILE A 93 9.60 -2.25 -2.85
C ILE A 93 8.56 -3.19 -3.48
N VAL A 94 7.42 -3.36 -2.82
CA VAL A 94 6.27 -4.08 -3.38
C VAL A 94 5.32 -3.06 -4.00
N ARG A 95 4.86 -3.35 -5.22
CA ARG A 95 3.83 -2.56 -5.90
C ARG A 95 2.73 -3.49 -6.42
N GLY A 96 1.48 -3.04 -6.29
CA GLY A 96 0.34 -3.70 -6.93
C GLY A 96 0.25 -3.30 -8.40
N LEU A 97 -0.01 -4.28 -9.27
CA LEU A 97 -0.21 -4.06 -10.70
C LEU A 97 -1.60 -4.58 -11.09
N ARG A 98 -2.54 -3.70 -11.43
CA ARG A 98 -3.95 -4.05 -11.65
C ARG A 98 -4.32 -4.14 -13.12
N ALA A 99 -4.13 -3.06 -13.86
CA ALA A 99 -4.57 -2.93 -15.24
C ALA A 99 -3.42 -2.49 -16.14
N VAL A 100 -3.61 -2.62 -17.45
CA VAL A 100 -2.61 -2.23 -18.46
C VAL A 100 -2.19 -0.77 -18.30
N SER A 101 -3.12 0.12 -17.93
CA SER A 101 -2.84 1.55 -17.70
C SER A 101 -1.90 1.81 -16.52
N ASP A 102 -1.86 0.92 -15.53
CA ASP A 102 -0.94 1.04 -14.40
C ASP A 102 0.49 0.63 -14.80
N PHE A 103 0.63 -0.27 -15.77
CA PHE A 103 1.91 -0.88 -16.11
C PHE A 103 2.96 0.15 -16.54
N GLU A 104 2.65 1.05 -17.45
CA GLU A 104 3.62 2.02 -17.97
C GLU A 104 4.14 2.93 -16.86
N PHE A 105 3.24 3.46 -16.04
CA PHE A 105 3.61 4.33 -14.93
C PHE A 105 4.45 3.58 -13.88
N GLU A 106 4.02 2.40 -13.47
CA GLU A 106 4.72 1.58 -12.47
C GLU A 106 6.09 1.13 -12.99
N PHE A 107 6.20 0.79 -14.26
CA PHE A 107 7.45 0.44 -14.91
C PHE A 107 8.44 1.61 -14.93
N GLN A 108 7.99 2.81 -15.31
CA GLN A 108 8.80 4.02 -15.27
C GLN A 108 9.29 4.33 -13.85
N MET A 109 8.42 4.22 -12.86
CA MET A 109 8.78 4.46 -11.46
C MET A 109 9.80 3.44 -10.95
N ALA A 110 9.64 2.17 -11.30
CA ALA A 110 10.61 1.12 -10.93
C ALA A 110 11.99 1.39 -11.53
N LEU A 111 12.06 1.78 -12.80
CA LEU A 111 13.32 2.15 -13.45
C LEU A 111 13.95 3.40 -12.81
N MET A 112 13.14 4.41 -12.48
CA MET A 112 13.64 5.62 -11.82
C MET A 112 14.17 5.29 -10.42
N ASN A 113 13.45 4.51 -9.63
CA ASN A 113 13.90 4.09 -8.30
C ASN A 113 15.23 3.33 -8.38
N ARG A 114 15.38 2.40 -9.34
CA ARG A 114 16.63 1.67 -9.59
C ARG A 114 17.78 2.62 -10.01
N ARG A 115 17.48 3.63 -10.80
CA ARG A 115 18.46 4.65 -11.21
C ARG A 115 18.95 5.48 -10.02
N LEU A 116 18.06 5.80 -9.08
CA LEU A 116 18.37 6.56 -7.88
C LEU A 116 19.13 5.73 -6.84
N ASN A 117 18.75 4.47 -6.67
CA ASN A 117 19.45 3.52 -5.79
C ASN A 117 19.41 2.11 -6.38
N GLY A 118 20.52 1.68 -6.96
CA GLY A 118 20.67 0.37 -7.61
C GLY A 118 20.61 -0.85 -6.69
N ASN A 119 20.60 -0.65 -5.36
CA ASN A 119 20.47 -1.72 -4.37
C ASN A 119 19.01 -2.04 -4.01
N ILE A 120 18.07 -1.26 -4.54
CA ILE A 120 16.62 -1.41 -4.28
C ILE A 120 15.97 -2.03 -5.51
N GLU A 121 15.20 -3.10 -5.31
CA GLU A 121 14.44 -3.76 -6.38
C GLU A 121 12.95 -3.60 -6.15
N THR A 122 12.20 -3.46 -7.25
CA THR A 122 10.74 -3.40 -7.23
C THR A 122 10.15 -4.74 -7.64
N VAL A 123 9.27 -5.27 -6.82
CA VAL A 123 8.52 -6.49 -7.07
C VAL A 123 7.05 -6.13 -7.34
N PHE A 124 6.55 -6.53 -8.49
CA PHE A 124 5.15 -6.35 -8.84
C PHE A 124 4.32 -7.55 -8.44
N MET A 125 3.22 -7.30 -7.75
CA MET A 125 2.24 -8.31 -7.37
C MET A 125 0.89 -7.97 -7.98
N MET A 126 0.29 -8.93 -8.66
CA MET A 126 -1.08 -8.78 -9.17
C MET A 126 -2.06 -9.09 -8.05
N PRO A 127 -3.05 -8.21 -7.80
CA PRO A 127 -4.13 -8.51 -6.87
C PRO A 127 -4.97 -9.69 -7.39
N ALA A 128 -5.74 -10.31 -6.50
CA ALA A 128 -6.73 -11.30 -6.92
C ALA A 128 -7.67 -10.72 -7.98
N GLU A 129 -8.12 -11.55 -8.92
CA GLU A 129 -8.91 -11.12 -10.08
C GLU A 129 -10.11 -10.27 -9.68
N GLN A 130 -10.83 -10.67 -8.64
CA GLN A 130 -11.99 -9.96 -8.10
C GLN A 130 -11.70 -8.55 -7.61
N TYR A 131 -10.44 -8.19 -7.35
CA TYR A 131 -10.01 -6.87 -6.90
C TYR A 131 -9.22 -6.10 -7.95
N SER A 132 -9.04 -6.66 -9.15
CA SER A 132 -8.18 -6.08 -10.19
C SER A 132 -8.71 -4.75 -10.75
N TYR A 133 -9.99 -4.47 -10.63
CA TYR A 133 -10.65 -3.26 -11.13
C TYR A 133 -10.84 -2.16 -10.09
N ILE A 134 -10.58 -2.43 -8.81
CA ILE A 134 -10.83 -1.46 -7.74
C ILE A 134 -9.63 -0.53 -7.49
N SER A 135 -9.93 0.70 -7.10
CA SER A 135 -8.97 1.69 -6.64
C SER A 135 -9.57 2.52 -5.53
N SER A 136 -8.74 3.15 -4.69
CA SER A 136 -9.22 4.07 -3.65
C SER A 136 -10.03 5.22 -4.26
N ARG A 137 -9.65 5.71 -5.41
CA ARG A 137 -10.38 6.75 -6.14
C ARG A 137 -11.78 6.27 -6.53
N LEU A 138 -11.89 5.09 -7.17
CA LEU A 138 -13.18 4.52 -7.57
C LEU A 138 -14.09 4.26 -6.35
N ILE A 139 -13.53 3.74 -5.26
CA ILE A 139 -14.26 3.55 -3.99
C ILE A 139 -14.85 4.87 -3.50
N LYS A 140 -14.06 5.94 -3.46
CA LYS A 140 -14.52 7.27 -3.04
C LYS A 140 -15.62 7.82 -3.96
N GLU A 141 -15.46 7.71 -5.26
CA GLU A 141 -16.44 8.18 -6.25
C GLU A 141 -17.77 7.43 -6.12
N VAL A 142 -17.74 6.10 -6.07
CA VAL A 142 -18.95 5.27 -5.93
C VAL A 142 -19.64 5.54 -4.61
N PHE A 143 -18.89 5.63 -3.51
CA PHE A 143 -19.43 5.87 -2.20
C PHE A 143 -20.07 7.27 -2.08
N ALA A 144 -19.45 8.30 -2.64
CA ALA A 144 -19.97 9.68 -2.65
C ALA A 144 -21.32 9.79 -3.40
N LEU A 145 -21.53 8.93 -4.38
CA LEU A 145 -22.80 8.84 -5.15
C LEU A 145 -23.85 7.91 -4.50
N GLY A 146 -23.60 7.42 -3.27
CA GLY A 146 -24.51 6.53 -2.55
C GLY A 146 -24.43 5.06 -2.97
N GLY A 147 -23.39 4.68 -3.76
CA GLY A 147 -23.16 3.30 -4.15
C GLY A 147 -22.64 2.43 -3.00
N ARG A 148 -22.86 1.14 -3.11
CA ARG A 148 -22.41 0.16 -2.12
C ARG A 148 -20.96 -0.26 -2.39
N VAL A 149 -20.13 -0.24 -1.36
CA VAL A 149 -18.73 -0.66 -1.40
C VAL A 149 -18.44 -1.89 -0.54
N HIS A 150 -19.50 -2.52 -0.05
CA HIS A 150 -19.40 -3.76 0.71
C HIS A 150 -18.67 -4.86 -0.07
N GLY A 151 -17.70 -5.52 0.58
CA GLY A 151 -16.87 -6.53 -0.06
C GLY A 151 -15.71 -5.97 -0.89
N LEU A 152 -15.67 -4.65 -1.13
CA LEU A 152 -14.55 -3.98 -1.83
C LEU A 152 -13.54 -3.37 -0.87
N VAL A 153 -13.98 -3.07 0.34
CA VAL A 153 -13.16 -2.59 1.45
C VAL A 153 -13.38 -3.46 2.69
N PRO A 154 -12.45 -3.49 3.65
CA PRO A 154 -12.72 -4.10 4.96
C PRO A 154 -13.93 -3.45 5.63
N ASP A 155 -14.72 -4.23 6.39
CA ASP A 155 -15.95 -3.75 7.01
C ASP A 155 -15.75 -2.51 7.87
N MET A 156 -14.67 -2.48 8.64
CA MET A 156 -14.29 -1.36 9.48
C MET A 156 -13.97 -0.09 8.65
N VAL A 157 -13.41 -0.25 7.46
CA VAL A 157 -13.17 0.88 6.53
C VAL A 157 -14.50 1.40 5.97
N GLU A 158 -15.45 0.51 5.66
CA GLU A 158 -16.80 0.90 5.23
C GLU A 158 -17.53 1.71 6.33
N GLU A 159 -17.42 1.30 7.58
CA GLU A 159 -17.98 2.04 8.73
C GLU A 159 -17.37 3.45 8.84
N ARG A 160 -16.05 3.56 8.68
CA ARG A 160 -15.34 4.86 8.69
C ARG A 160 -15.74 5.75 7.51
N LEU A 161 -15.95 5.20 6.33
CA LEU A 161 -16.48 5.92 5.16
C LEU A 161 -17.86 6.49 5.45
N ARG A 162 -18.76 5.68 6.03
CA ARG A 162 -20.11 6.13 6.42
C ARG A 162 -20.08 7.27 7.44
N ALA A 163 -19.18 7.20 8.40
CA ALA A 163 -19.02 8.26 9.41
C ALA A 163 -18.54 9.58 8.78
N LYS A 164 -17.62 9.52 7.81
CA LYS A 164 -17.10 10.72 7.10
C LYS A 164 -18.18 11.43 6.27
N VAL A 165 -19.07 10.70 5.59
CA VAL A 165 -20.11 11.29 4.73
C VAL A 165 -21.28 11.88 5.56
N ARG A 166 -21.48 11.41 6.79
CA ARG A 166 -22.52 11.92 7.69
C ARG A 166 -22.12 13.19 8.47
N GLN A 167 -20.86 13.60 8.39
CA GLN A 167 -20.42 14.88 8.97
C GLN A 167 -20.66 15.99 7.93
N PRO A 168 -21.55 16.98 8.21
CA PRO A 168 -21.80 18.11 7.33
C PRO A 168 -20.59 19.04 7.24
#